data_4fe79f328b8f92b008c0ee5bcd88127b
#
_entry.id   4fe79f328b8f92b008c0ee5bcd88127b
#
_cell.length_a   1.000
_cell.length_b   1.000
_cell.length_c   1.000
_cell.angle_alpha   90.00
_cell.angle_beta   90.00
_cell.angle_gamma   90.00
#
_symmetry.space_group_name_H-M   'P 1'
#
loop_
_entity.id
_entity.type
_entity.pdbx_description
1 polymer ?
#
loop_
_entity_poly.entity_id
_entity_poly.type
_entity_poly.pdbx_seq_one_letter_code
_entity_poly.pdbx_strand_id
1 'polypeptide(L)'
;GIDACNAALPNIHAAIGSDPIMNDKIRIGVISFSDTAQVLLPLSKMTDVVDFPGLVAKGGTNYGNAFTCLKNTIQTDMVDLQKSGAKMCRPIVFFISDGEPTDTNWKAAHAQVADKTWPFSPHIISFGLSGAQADTIREVATQVDKKGKSFAYLADDDASGAVLREIFNSLLSPILRDECLEGR
;
A
#
# COMPACT_ATOMS: atom_id res chain seq x y z
N GLY A 1 5.39 -7.53 -14.23
CA GLY A 1 4.38 -7.05 -13.31
C GLY A 1 4.26 -7.92 -12.06
N ILE A 2 3.33 -8.86 -12.05
CA ILE A 2 3.00 -9.66 -10.84
C ILE A 2 4.18 -10.47 -10.28
N ASP A 3 5.05 -10.98 -11.14
CA ASP A 3 6.25 -11.74 -10.73
C ASP A 3 7.22 -10.84 -9.96
N ALA A 4 7.35 -9.57 -10.36
CA ALA A 4 8.16 -8.60 -9.64
C ALA A 4 7.58 -8.30 -8.25
N CYS A 5 6.25 -8.22 -8.12
CA CYS A 5 5.58 -8.08 -6.82
C CYS A 5 5.82 -9.30 -5.93
N ASN A 6 5.64 -10.51 -6.47
CA ASN A 6 5.89 -11.76 -5.75
C ASN A 6 7.35 -11.89 -5.29
N ALA A 7 8.30 -11.40 -6.08
CA ALA A 7 9.70 -11.38 -5.71
C ALA A 7 10.02 -10.30 -4.66
N ALA A 8 9.30 -9.19 -4.66
CA ALA A 8 9.54 -8.08 -3.74
C ALA A 8 8.95 -8.33 -2.33
N LEU A 9 7.80 -8.98 -2.22
CA LEU A 9 7.11 -9.20 -0.95
C LEU A 9 7.98 -9.88 0.13
N PRO A 10 8.70 -10.99 -0.15
CA PRO A 10 9.61 -11.60 0.83
C PRO A 10 10.74 -10.67 1.28
N ASN A 11 11.24 -9.83 0.38
CA ASN A 11 12.28 -8.86 0.71
C ASN A 11 11.78 -7.75 1.63
N ILE A 12 10.53 -7.32 1.45
CA ILE A 12 9.85 -6.37 2.33
C ILE A 12 9.69 -6.97 3.73
N HIS A 13 9.26 -8.22 3.81
CA HIS A 13 9.14 -8.96 5.06
C HIS A 13 10.49 -9.02 5.79
N ALA A 14 11.56 -9.40 5.09
CA ALA A 14 12.90 -9.47 5.65
C ALA A 14 13.42 -8.09 6.10
N ALA A 15 13.16 -7.03 5.33
CA ALA A 15 13.58 -5.68 5.66
C ALA A 15 12.90 -5.15 6.94
N ILE A 16 11.60 -5.38 7.09
CA ILE A 16 10.85 -4.99 8.30
C ILE A 16 11.27 -5.88 9.47
N GLY A 17 11.40 -7.19 9.27
CA GLY A 17 11.76 -8.15 10.29
C GLY A 17 13.18 -7.98 10.84
N SER A 18 14.07 -7.32 10.10
CA SER A 18 15.44 -7.02 10.54
C SER A 18 15.53 -5.90 11.59
N ASP A 19 14.50 -5.06 11.71
CA ASP A 19 14.41 -4.03 12.75
C ASP A 19 13.47 -4.51 13.87
N PRO A 20 13.98 -4.86 15.07
CA PRO A 20 13.15 -5.41 16.16
C PRO A 20 12.03 -4.45 16.61
N ILE A 21 12.28 -3.14 16.58
CA ILE A 21 11.29 -2.13 16.99
C ILE A 21 10.16 -2.04 15.96
N MET A 22 10.52 -2.07 14.69
CA MET A 22 9.57 -2.04 13.59
C MET A 22 8.74 -3.32 13.53
N ASN A 23 9.38 -4.48 13.66
CA ASN A 23 8.73 -5.78 13.61
C ASN A 23 7.64 -5.97 14.67
N ASP A 24 7.86 -5.45 15.87
CA ASP A 24 6.86 -5.53 16.96
C ASP A 24 5.67 -4.57 16.79
N LYS A 25 5.90 -3.43 16.14
CA LYS A 25 4.90 -2.35 16.04
C LYS A 25 4.09 -2.37 14.75
N ILE A 26 4.63 -2.93 13.67
CA ILE A 26 4.00 -2.91 12.36
C ILE A 26 2.94 -4.00 12.24
N ARG A 27 1.83 -3.61 11.62
CA ARG A 27 0.82 -4.53 11.08
C ARG A 27 0.78 -4.38 9.58
N ILE A 28 0.60 -5.49 8.90
CA ILE A 28 0.55 -5.55 7.44
C ILE A 28 -0.69 -6.31 6.98
N GLY A 29 -1.30 -5.86 5.90
CA GLY A 29 -2.34 -6.54 5.17
C GLY A 29 -2.04 -6.52 3.68
N VAL A 30 -2.61 -7.44 2.93
CA VAL A 30 -2.46 -7.51 1.48
C VAL A 30 -3.82 -7.62 0.82
N ILE A 31 -4.08 -6.71 -0.11
CA ILE A 31 -5.24 -6.73 -0.99
C ILE A 31 -4.75 -6.99 -2.41
N SER A 32 -5.32 -7.97 -3.07
CA SER A 32 -5.14 -8.15 -4.51
C SER A 32 -6.36 -7.64 -5.27
N PHE A 33 -6.14 -7.16 -6.47
CA PHE A 33 -7.22 -6.73 -7.35
C PHE A 33 -6.94 -7.10 -8.82
N SER A 34 -8.02 -7.32 -9.53
CA SER A 34 -8.07 -7.56 -10.96
C SER A 34 -9.42 -7.03 -11.48
N ASP A 35 -10.32 -7.86 -11.97
CA ASP A 35 -11.73 -7.49 -12.19
C ASP A 35 -12.47 -7.26 -10.87
N THR A 36 -12.07 -7.97 -9.84
CA THR A 36 -12.54 -7.83 -8.45
C THR A 36 -11.38 -7.57 -7.50
N ALA A 37 -11.67 -7.13 -6.29
CA ALA A 37 -10.68 -6.94 -5.23
C ALA A 37 -10.99 -7.84 -4.02
N GLN A 38 -9.95 -8.36 -3.40
CA GLN A 38 -10.08 -9.23 -2.23
C GLN A 38 -8.91 -9.06 -1.25
N VAL A 39 -9.19 -9.22 0.03
CA VAL A 39 -8.18 -9.29 1.07
C VAL A 39 -7.54 -10.67 1.04
N LEU A 40 -6.25 -10.73 0.69
CA LEU A 40 -5.46 -11.98 0.71
C LEU A 40 -4.82 -12.22 2.08
N LEU A 41 -4.37 -11.17 2.73
CA LEU A 41 -3.84 -11.19 4.08
C LEU A 41 -4.58 -10.15 4.90
N PRO A 42 -5.40 -10.55 5.89
CA PRO A 42 -5.98 -9.63 6.85
C PRO A 42 -4.88 -8.88 7.62
N LEU A 43 -5.20 -7.69 8.16
CA LEU A 43 -4.24 -6.89 8.92
C LEU A 43 -3.70 -7.69 10.11
N SER A 44 -2.44 -8.09 10.04
CA SER A 44 -1.77 -8.97 10.99
C SER A 44 -0.51 -8.32 11.55
N LYS A 45 -0.12 -8.66 12.77
CA LYS A 45 1.20 -8.28 13.28
C LYS A 45 2.28 -8.86 12.38
N MET A 46 3.32 -8.09 12.11
CA MET A 46 4.42 -8.55 11.27
C MET A 46 5.08 -9.82 11.83
N THR A 47 5.16 -9.92 13.15
CA THR A 47 5.68 -11.10 13.85
C THR A 47 4.88 -12.39 13.62
N ASP A 48 3.60 -12.27 13.25
CA ASP A 48 2.71 -13.41 13.02
C ASP A 48 2.67 -13.84 11.55
N VAL A 49 3.24 -13.04 10.65
CA VAL A 49 3.28 -13.32 9.21
C VAL A 49 4.51 -14.19 8.90
N VAL A 50 4.27 -15.44 8.58
CA VAL A 50 5.34 -16.40 8.19
C VAL A 50 5.70 -16.21 6.73
N ASP A 51 4.68 -16.19 5.85
CA ASP A 51 4.83 -16.03 4.42
C ASP A 51 3.75 -15.09 3.86
N PHE A 52 4.09 -14.35 2.82
CA PHE A 52 3.09 -13.58 2.08
C PHE A 52 2.32 -14.47 1.10
N PRO A 53 1.01 -14.19 0.90
CA PRO A 53 0.24 -14.90 -0.10
C PRO A 53 0.79 -14.62 -1.50
N GLY A 54 0.88 -15.64 -2.33
CA GLY A 54 1.25 -15.50 -3.73
C GLY A 54 0.19 -14.70 -4.49
N LEU A 55 0.63 -13.70 -5.24
CA LEU A 55 -0.22 -12.92 -6.12
C LEU A 55 -0.36 -13.62 -7.45
N VAL A 56 -1.57 -13.63 -8.01
CA VAL A 56 -1.88 -14.23 -9.31
C VAL A 56 -2.46 -13.18 -10.23
N ALA A 57 -1.87 -13.01 -11.40
CA ALA A 57 -2.42 -12.14 -12.44
C ALA A 57 -3.67 -12.79 -13.04
N LYS A 58 -4.79 -12.08 -13.01
CA LYS A 58 -6.07 -12.51 -13.61
C LYS A 58 -6.87 -11.32 -14.08
N GLY A 59 -7.41 -11.41 -15.31
CA GLY A 59 -8.41 -10.46 -15.80
C GLY A 59 -7.94 -9.03 -15.98
N GLY A 60 -8.84 -8.10 -15.73
CA GLY A 60 -8.62 -6.67 -15.89
C GLY A 60 -7.94 -5.99 -14.72
N THR A 61 -7.99 -4.66 -14.74
CA THR A 61 -7.33 -3.79 -13.74
C THR A 61 -8.37 -2.80 -13.19
N ASN A 62 -9.29 -3.28 -12.36
CA ASN A 62 -10.39 -2.47 -11.82
C ASN A 62 -9.93 -1.71 -10.55
N TYR A 63 -9.52 -0.46 -10.73
CA TYR A 63 -9.08 0.40 -9.63
C TYR A 63 -10.23 0.80 -8.69
N GLY A 64 -11.44 0.96 -9.21
CA GLY A 64 -12.60 1.31 -8.40
C GLY A 64 -12.93 0.23 -7.36
N ASN A 65 -12.87 -1.03 -7.76
CA ASN A 65 -13.02 -2.15 -6.83
C ASN A 65 -11.86 -2.22 -5.82
N ALA A 66 -10.63 -1.94 -6.27
CA ALA A 66 -9.47 -1.90 -5.38
C ALA A 66 -9.62 -0.83 -4.28
N PHE A 67 -9.98 0.40 -4.65
CA PHE A 67 -10.16 1.50 -3.68
C PHE A 67 -11.38 1.31 -2.78
N THR A 68 -12.46 0.73 -3.29
CA THR A 68 -13.63 0.39 -2.47
C THR A 68 -13.28 -0.68 -1.43
N CYS A 69 -12.61 -1.74 -1.84
CA CYS A 69 -12.13 -2.78 -0.94
C CYS A 69 -11.18 -2.21 0.10
N LEU A 70 -10.21 -1.39 -0.32
CA LEU A 70 -9.23 -0.73 0.54
C LEU A 70 -9.90 0.13 1.61
N LYS A 71 -10.87 0.98 1.22
CA LYS A 71 -11.59 1.84 2.16
C LYS A 71 -12.32 1.04 3.22
N ASN A 72 -13.06 0.02 2.80
CA ASN A 72 -13.82 -0.83 3.72
C ASN A 72 -12.90 -1.59 4.69
N THR A 73 -11.79 -2.10 4.18
CA THR A 73 -10.77 -2.81 4.98
C THR A 73 -10.14 -1.89 6.01
N ILE A 74 -9.64 -0.72 5.60
CA ILE A 74 -9.06 0.26 6.52
C ILE A 74 -10.10 0.68 7.58
N GLN A 75 -11.34 0.96 7.18
CA GLN A 75 -12.39 1.37 8.12
C GLN A 75 -12.61 0.31 9.20
N THR A 76 -12.73 -0.94 8.82
CA THR A 76 -12.93 -2.06 9.76
C THR A 76 -11.73 -2.25 10.67
N ASP A 77 -10.54 -2.33 10.09
CA ASP A 77 -9.29 -2.58 10.82
C ASP A 77 -8.98 -1.47 11.83
N MET A 78 -9.15 -0.21 11.43
CA MET A 78 -8.87 0.94 12.29
C MET A 78 -9.88 1.05 13.44
N VAL A 79 -11.15 0.74 13.21
CA VAL A 79 -12.17 0.69 14.27
C VAL A 79 -11.85 -0.44 15.27
N ASP A 80 -11.42 -1.59 14.79
CA ASP A 80 -11.08 -2.73 15.67
C ASP A 80 -9.80 -2.44 16.47
N LEU A 81 -8.81 -1.78 15.88
CA LEU A 81 -7.62 -1.31 16.60
C LEU A 81 -7.98 -0.28 17.67
N GLN A 82 -8.88 0.68 17.39
CA GLN A 82 -9.37 1.62 18.39
C GLN A 82 -10.03 0.92 19.59
N LYS A 83 -10.90 -0.04 19.31
CA LYS A 83 -11.58 -0.82 20.36
C LYS A 83 -10.61 -1.62 21.23
N SER A 84 -9.50 -2.10 20.64
CA SER A 84 -8.46 -2.82 21.37
C SER A 84 -7.56 -1.92 22.21
N GLY A 85 -7.69 -0.59 22.11
CA GLY A 85 -6.82 0.37 22.81
C GLY A 85 -5.42 0.48 22.20
N ALA A 86 -5.22 -0.05 20.99
CA ALA A 86 -3.93 0.05 20.31
C ALA A 86 -3.61 1.50 19.91
N LYS A 87 -2.35 1.90 20.07
CA LYS A 87 -1.87 3.16 19.49
C LYS A 87 -1.92 3.04 17.98
N MET A 88 -2.64 3.95 17.36
CA MET A 88 -2.81 3.95 15.91
C MET A 88 -1.95 5.02 15.27
N CYS A 89 -1.45 4.68 14.08
CA CYS A 89 -0.81 5.59 13.19
C CYS A 89 -1.64 5.71 11.91
N ARG A 90 -1.40 6.76 11.15
CA ARG A 90 -2.02 6.92 9.84
C ARG A 90 -1.63 5.75 8.94
N PRO A 91 -2.58 5.07 8.28
CA PRO A 91 -2.26 3.97 7.40
C PRO A 91 -1.36 4.40 6.22
N ILE A 92 -0.45 3.55 5.83
CA ILE A 92 0.37 3.71 4.63
C ILE A 92 -0.03 2.60 3.66
N VAL A 93 -0.33 2.99 2.44
CA VAL A 93 -0.74 2.09 1.37
C VAL A 93 0.30 2.13 0.27
N PHE A 94 0.81 0.96 -0.10
CA PHE A 94 1.62 0.78 -1.29
C PHE A 94 0.72 0.23 -2.39
N PHE A 95 0.37 1.10 -3.32
CA PHE A 95 -0.44 0.74 -4.48
C PHE A 95 0.48 0.39 -5.64
N ILE A 96 0.38 -0.84 -6.13
CA ILE A 96 1.26 -1.36 -7.18
C ILE A 96 0.38 -1.84 -8.34
N SER A 97 0.64 -1.35 -9.56
CA SER A 97 -0.06 -1.77 -10.75
C SER A 97 0.86 -1.79 -11.97
N ASP A 98 0.61 -2.73 -12.87
CA ASP A 98 1.29 -2.88 -14.18
C ASP A 98 0.38 -2.53 -15.36
N GLY A 99 -0.81 -2.00 -15.11
CA GLY A 99 -1.79 -1.66 -16.13
C GLY A 99 -2.58 -0.40 -15.84
N GLU A 100 -3.26 0.05 -16.88
CA GLU A 100 -4.22 1.14 -16.77
C GLU A 100 -5.57 0.66 -16.21
N PRO A 101 -6.31 1.52 -15.48
CA PRO A 101 -7.62 1.16 -14.98
C PRO A 101 -8.58 0.83 -16.13
N THR A 102 -9.25 -0.30 -16.01
CA THR A 102 -10.27 -0.75 -16.97
C THR A 102 -11.64 -0.17 -16.69
N ASP A 103 -11.83 0.42 -15.52
CA ASP A 103 -13.06 1.08 -15.09
C ASP A 103 -12.97 2.60 -15.19
N THR A 104 -14.10 3.25 -15.46
CA THR A 104 -14.17 4.71 -15.66
C THR A 104 -14.46 5.50 -14.38
N ASN A 105 -14.93 4.84 -13.33
CA ASN A 105 -15.36 5.48 -12.08
C ASN A 105 -14.36 5.37 -10.93
N TRP A 106 -13.18 4.85 -11.17
CA TRP A 106 -12.16 4.64 -10.14
C TRP A 106 -11.77 5.93 -9.39
N LYS A 107 -11.81 7.08 -10.09
CA LYS A 107 -11.46 8.38 -9.49
C LYS A 107 -12.39 8.75 -8.34
N ALA A 108 -13.68 8.42 -8.46
CA ALA A 108 -14.64 8.66 -7.39
C ALA A 108 -14.38 7.77 -6.16
N ALA A 109 -14.01 6.50 -6.38
CA ALA A 109 -13.65 5.59 -5.31
C ALA A 109 -12.32 6.01 -4.64
N HIS A 110 -11.33 6.40 -5.45
CA HIS A 110 -10.05 6.94 -4.96
C HIS A 110 -10.26 8.21 -4.12
N ALA A 111 -11.07 9.16 -4.59
CA ALA A 111 -11.37 10.40 -3.86
C ALA A 111 -11.94 10.13 -2.46
N GLN A 112 -12.74 9.08 -2.30
CA GLN A 112 -13.27 8.69 -0.98
C GLN A 112 -12.19 8.14 -0.04
N VAL A 113 -11.15 7.49 -0.56
CA VAL A 113 -10.01 7.02 0.22
C VAL A 113 -9.08 8.17 0.57
N ALA A 114 -8.84 9.06 -0.38
CA ALA A 114 -7.94 10.21 -0.24
C ALA A 114 -8.57 11.40 0.50
N ASP A 115 -9.84 11.34 0.86
CA ASP A 115 -10.56 12.41 1.57
C ASP A 115 -9.93 12.67 2.94
N LYS A 116 -9.31 13.82 3.09
CA LYS A 116 -8.63 14.23 4.33
C LYS A 116 -9.58 14.45 5.51
N THR A 117 -10.89 14.55 5.27
CA THR A 117 -11.90 14.63 6.33
C THR A 117 -12.22 13.26 6.92
N TRP A 118 -11.90 12.19 6.20
CA TRP A 118 -12.01 10.83 6.72
C TRP A 118 -10.85 10.54 7.69
N PRO A 119 -11.13 10.22 8.98
CA PRO A 119 -10.10 10.10 10.01
C PRO A 119 -9.02 9.07 9.73
N PHE A 120 -9.33 8.07 8.89
CA PHE A 120 -8.43 6.97 8.55
C PHE A 120 -7.82 7.10 7.14
N SER A 121 -7.95 8.28 6.52
CA SER A 121 -7.39 8.53 5.19
C SER A 121 -5.89 8.19 5.14
N PRO A 122 -5.47 7.24 4.29
CA PRO A 122 -4.10 6.78 4.26
C PRO A 122 -3.16 7.72 3.51
N HIS A 123 -1.86 7.53 3.72
CA HIS A 123 -0.87 7.93 2.73
C HIS A 123 -0.79 6.87 1.65
N ILE A 124 -1.00 7.23 0.39
CA ILE A 124 -0.88 6.31 -0.74
C ILE A 124 0.41 6.62 -1.49
N ILE A 125 1.28 5.62 -1.55
CA ILE A 125 2.51 5.60 -2.33
C ILE A 125 2.24 4.68 -3.51
N SER A 126 2.38 5.17 -4.72
CA SER A 126 2.02 4.42 -5.93
C SER A 126 3.22 4.00 -6.74
N PHE A 127 3.17 2.79 -7.25
CA PHE A 127 4.19 2.19 -8.10
C PHE A 127 3.55 1.70 -9.40
N GLY A 128 4.00 2.25 -10.51
CA GLY A 128 3.73 1.73 -11.83
C GLY A 128 4.85 0.80 -12.26
N LEU A 129 4.48 -0.42 -12.59
CA LEU A 129 5.36 -1.37 -13.26
C LEU A 129 5.18 -1.23 -14.78
N SER A 130 5.92 -2.01 -15.55
CA SER A 130 5.84 -2.02 -17.00
C SER A 130 4.40 -2.04 -17.52
N GLY A 131 4.05 -1.07 -18.35
CA GLY A 131 2.70 -0.89 -18.90
C GLY A 131 1.83 0.16 -18.19
N ALA A 132 2.17 0.59 -16.98
CA ALA A 132 1.46 1.65 -16.30
C ALA A 132 1.84 3.04 -16.82
N GLN A 133 0.86 3.92 -16.97
CA GLN A 133 1.11 5.30 -17.39
C GLN A 133 1.46 6.19 -16.19
N ALA A 134 2.46 7.06 -16.40
CA ALA A 134 2.97 7.94 -15.35
C ALA A 134 1.91 8.85 -14.73
N ASP A 135 0.99 9.37 -15.55
CA ASP A 135 -0.04 10.29 -15.07
C ASP A 135 -1.07 9.59 -14.20
N THR A 136 -1.48 8.37 -14.57
CA THR A 136 -2.36 7.55 -13.75
C THR A 136 -1.74 7.22 -12.40
N ILE A 137 -0.47 6.80 -12.39
CA ILE A 137 0.25 6.48 -11.15
C ILE A 137 0.42 7.72 -10.27
N ARG A 138 0.70 8.89 -10.84
CA ARG A 138 0.76 10.16 -10.10
C ARG A 138 -0.59 10.55 -9.50
N GLU A 139 -1.69 10.32 -10.22
CA GLU A 139 -3.04 10.63 -9.75
C GLU A 139 -3.45 9.75 -8.56
N VAL A 140 -3.00 8.50 -8.52
CA VAL A 140 -3.25 7.57 -7.40
C VAL A 140 -2.51 7.98 -6.13
N ALA A 141 -1.28 8.47 -6.23
CA ALA A 141 -0.48 8.84 -5.08
C ALA A 141 -1.09 10.04 -4.33
N THR A 142 -1.09 9.98 -3.00
CA THR A 142 -1.43 11.15 -2.19
C THR A 142 -0.19 11.99 -1.91
N GLN A 143 -0.40 13.29 -1.61
CA GLN A 143 0.69 14.16 -1.17
C GLN A 143 1.08 13.82 0.27
N VAL A 144 2.36 13.55 0.49
CA VAL A 144 2.87 13.09 1.78
C VAL A 144 3.66 14.17 2.51
N ASP A 145 4.32 15.09 1.80
CA ASP A 145 5.16 16.12 2.41
C ASP A 145 4.53 17.51 2.40
N LYS A 146 5.09 18.41 3.25
CA LYS A 146 4.66 19.82 3.35
C LYS A 146 4.94 20.61 2.06
N LYS A 147 5.75 20.08 1.15
CA LYS A 147 6.11 20.69 -0.14
C LYS A 147 5.20 20.21 -1.28
N GLY A 148 4.20 19.38 -0.98
CA GLY A 148 3.27 18.85 -1.98
C GLY A 148 3.88 17.78 -2.90
N LYS A 149 4.96 17.12 -2.48
CA LYS A 149 5.59 16.06 -3.27
C LYS A 149 4.71 14.81 -3.23
N SER A 150 4.31 14.34 -4.39
CA SER A 150 3.63 13.07 -4.59
C SER A 150 4.66 11.94 -4.65
N PHE A 151 4.38 10.83 -3.98
CA PHE A 151 5.20 9.63 -4.04
C PHE A 151 4.65 8.66 -5.09
N ALA A 152 4.93 8.97 -6.34
CA ALA A 152 4.62 8.13 -7.49
C ALA A 152 5.92 7.69 -8.16
N TYR A 153 6.08 6.40 -8.36
CA TYR A 153 7.29 5.80 -8.92
C TYR A 153 6.94 4.93 -10.12
N LEU A 154 7.81 4.96 -11.12
CA LEU A 154 7.74 4.08 -12.26
C LEU A 154 9.00 3.22 -12.29
N ALA A 155 8.85 1.94 -12.53
CA ALA A 155 9.94 0.99 -12.65
C ALA A 155 9.85 0.24 -13.97
N ASP A 156 10.98 0.11 -14.65
CA ASP A 156 11.12 -0.73 -15.82
C ASP A 156 11.16 -2.21 -15.43
N ASP A 157 10.81 -3.11 -16.33
CA ASP A 157 10.64 -4.54 -16.08
C ASP A 157 11.83 -5.20 -15.39
N ASP A 158 13.06 -4.85 -15.78
CA ASP A 158 14.28 -5.47 -15.28
C ASP A 158 14.68 -4.99 -13.85
N ALA A 159 14.15 -3.85 -13.43
CA ALA A 159 14.54 -3.22 -12.15
C ALA A 159 13.46 -3.29 -11.07
N SER A 160 12.25 -3.76 -11.39
CA SER A 160 11.04 -3.63 -10.56
C SER A 160 11.22 -4.15 -9.12
N GLY A 161 11.81 -5.32 -8.94
CA GLY A 161 11.97 -5.91 -7.60
C GLY A 161 13.00 -5.19 -6.74
N ALA A 162 14.12 -4.75 -7.33
CA ALA A 162 15.19 -4.03 -6.62
C ALA A 162 14.74 -2.60 -6.26
N VAL A 163 14.07 -1.92 -7.20
CA VAL A 163 13.52 -0.58 -7.01
C VAL A 163 12.45 -0.58 -5.92
N LEU A 164 11.50 -1.52 -5.96
CA LEU A 164 10.49 -1.68 -4.92
C LEU A 164 11.14 -1.86 -3.55
N ARG A 165 12.16 -2.72 -3.43
CA ARG A 165 12.88 -2.95 -2.18
C ARG A 165 13.59 -1.69 -1.67
N GLU A 166 14.28 -0.96 -2.55
CA GLU A 166 15.01 0.26 -2.18
C GLU A 166 14.05 1.36 -1.71
N ILE A 167 12.94 1.54 -2.40
CA ILE A 167 11.91 2.52 -2.04
C ILE A 167 11.25 2.13 -0.72
N PHE A 168 10.94 0.86 -0.50
CA PHE A 168 10.45 0.38 0.79
C PHE A 168 11.42 0.71 1.92
N ASN A 169 12.70 0.40 1.75
CA ASN A 169 13.71 0.66 2.77
C ASN A 169 13.89 2.17 3.04
N SER A 170 13.83 3.00 2.00
CA SER A 170 14.05 4.44 2.13
C SER A 170 12.83 5.22 2.63
N LEU A 171 11.61 4.74 2.35
CA LEU A 171 10.38 5.43 2.73
C LEU A 171 9.75 4.90 4.02
N LEU A 172 9.84 3.60 4.28
CA LEU A 172 9.19 3.01 5.44
C LEU A 172 9.79 3.54 6.74
N SER A 173 11.10 3.57 6.85
CA SER A 173 11.78 3.98 8.08
C SER A 173 11.50 5.44 8.47
N PRO A 174 11.64 6.45 7.60
CA PRO A 174 11.32 7.84 7.93
C PRO A 174 9.84 8.07 8.19
N ILE A 175 8.95 7.55 7.35
CA ILE A 175 7.50 7.78 7.48
C ILE A 175 6.97 7.15 8.75
N LEU A 176 7.38 5.93 9.08
CA LEU A 176 6.97 5.26 10.31
C LEU A 176 7.52 5.93 11.55
N ARG A 177 8.72 6.50 11.51
CA ARG A 177 9.29 7.27 12.62
C ARG A 177 8.50 8.55 12.85
N ASP A 178 8.23 9.32 11.79
CA ASP A 178 7.52 10.59 11.89
C ASP A 178 6.07 10.40 12.35
N GLU A 179 5.34 9.43 11.79
CA GLU A 179 3.91 9.24 12.08
C GLU A 179 3.66 8.44 13.37
N CYS A 180 4.53 7.47 13.69
CA CYS A 180 4.26 6.52 14.76
C CYS A 180 5.09 6.73 16.03
N LEU A 181 6.29 7.28 15.94
CA LEU A 181 7.20 7.40 17.07
C LEU A 181 7.19 8.78 17.70
N GLU A 182 6.96 9.84 16.93
CA GLU A 182 6.95 11.22 17.44
C GLU A 182 5.56 11.71 17.91
N GLY A 183 4.53 10.86 17.83
CA GLY A 183 3.26 11.02 18.54
C GLY A 183 2.54 12.34 18.28
N ARG A 184 2.07 12.54 17.07
CA ARG A 184 1.04 13.57 16.82
C ARG A 184 -0.32 12.95 16.62
#